data_37930de76b6a628bea8dcae770728d9d
#
_entry.id   37930de76b6a628bea8dcae770728d9d
#
_cell.length_a   1.000
_cell.length_b   1.000
_cell.length_c   1.000
_cell.angle_alpha   90.00
_cell.angle_beta   90.00
_cell.angle_gamma   90.00
#
_symmetry.space_group_name_H-M   'P 1'
#
loop_
_entity.id
_entity.type
_entity.pdbx_description
1 polymer ?
#
loop_
_entity_poly.entity_id
_entity_poly.type
_entity_poly.pdbx_seq_one_letter_code
_entity_poly.pdbx_strand_id
1 'polypeptide(L)'
;MRTLSLRSSGSKLRTMNTPLRIASLISSATEILYLLGLEDRVVGVSHECDYPTQIAGQPRLTRSLVESAASSRDIDDQVRTLAGQQSALYAIDVELLASLLPDLIITQAQCDVCAVRYEDVVSAVHSSPELSGTQVLALNPSRLADVFNDIRRIGVAAGVEQKAAEVIGALTARVDRIRQVTSALPAAERPRVACLEWIDPPMLAANWTPELVAWAGGNDGLPADGRHSSYADWNTIAQFDPEVIVILPCGFDVERAIVEAQVLPSLPQWASLAAVRAGRVHAADGNAYFNRSGPRLVDSLEILAHLFHPTQFPPPLATGHSAWRLLKTQNNSLVAEQT
;
A
#
# COMPACT_ATOMS: atom_id res chain seq x y z
N MET A 1 -62.68 -4.15 20.28
CA MET A 1 -61.40 -3.87 20.94
C MET A 1 -60.36 -4.86 20.40
N ARG A 2 -59.53 -4.42 19.48
CA ARG A 2 -58.36 -5.21 18.98
C ARG A 2 -57.10 -4.48 19.49
N THR A 3 -56.40 -5.12 20.37
CA THR A 3 -55.10 -4.71 20.93
C THR A 3 -54.04 -4.87 19.86
N LEU A 4 -53.49 -3.79 19.35
CA LEU A 4 -52.28 -3.74 18.51
C LEU A 4 -51.06 -3.96 19.41
N SER A 5 -50.42 -5.11 19.27
CA SER A 5 -49.12 -5.40 19.87
C SER A 5 -48.05 -4.68 19.05
N LEU A 6 -47.50 -3.62 19.61
CA LEU A 6 -46.28 -2.98 19.13
C LEU A 6 -45.09 -3.92 19.41
N ARG A 7 -44.55 -4.53 18.34
CA ARG A 7 -43.24 -5.22 18.42
C ARG A 7 -42.18 -4.13 18.59
N SER A 8 -41.53 -4.13 19.75
CA SER A 8 -40.34 -3.30 20.02
C SER A 8 -39.22 -3.78 19.09
N SER A 9 -38.75 -2.89 18.20
CA SER A 9 -37.49 -3.02 17.52
C SER A 9 -36.36 -3.04 18.56
N GLY A 10 -35.74 -4.21 18.71
CA GLY A 10 -34.63 -4.39 19.67
C GLY A 10 -33.39 -3.68 19.20
N SER A 11 -33.26 -2.40 19.52
CA SER A 11 -31.94 -1.76 19.58
C SER A 11 -31.18 -2.41 20.73
N LYS A 12 -30.17 -3.19 20.46
CA LYS A 12 -29.24 -3.70 21.47
C LYS A 12 -28.62 -2.50 22.17
N LEU A 13 -29.11 -2.16 23.37
CA LEU A 13 -28.41 -1.27 24.29
C LEU A 13 -27.10 -1.97 24.67
N ARG A 14 -26.00 -1.64 23.98
CA ARG A 14 -24.67 -2.02 24.39
C ARG A 14 -24.37 -1.31 25.71
N THR A 15 -23.92 -2.06 26.70
CA THR A 15 -23.39 -1.50 27.93
C THR A 15 -22.15 -0.64 27.59
N MET A 16 -21.99 0.52 28.21
CA MET A 16 -20.93 1.51 27.95
C MET A 16 -19.49 0.96 28.12
N ASN A 17 -19.31 -0.34 28.34
CA ASN A 17 -18.02 -0.98 28.62
C ASN A 17 -17.63 -2.10 27.64
N THR A 18 -18.36 -2.30 26.53
CA THR A 18 -17.98 -3.32 25.56
C THR A 18 -16.97 -2.72 24.56
N PRO A 19 -15.78 -3.31 24.37
CA PRO A 19 -14.80 -2.82 23.40
C PRO A 19 -15.40 -2.76 21.98
N LEU A 20 -15.02 -1.72 21.23
CA LEU A 20 -15.41 -1.56 19.84
C LEU A 20 -14.90 -2.76 19.01
N ARG A 21 -15.75 -3.37 18.21
CA ARG A 21 -15.38 -4.49 17.30
C ARG A 21 -15.12 -3.93 15.92
N ILE A 22 -13.92 -4.17 15.39
CA ILE A 22 -13.45 -3.54 14.15
C ILE A 22 -13.16 -4.61 13.10
N ALA A 23 -13.80 -4.50 11.93
CA ALA A 23 -13.42 -5.25 10.74
C ALA A 23 -12.54 -4.37 9.84
N SER A 24 -11.39 -4.88 9.41
CA SER A 24 -10.44 -4.16 8.56
C SER A 24 -10.39 -4.81 7.17
N LEU A 25 -10.92 -4.14 6.16
CA LEU A 25 -11.00 -4.65 4.79
C LEU A 25 -9.87 -4.16 3.89
N ILE A 26 -8.84 -3.53 4.48
CA ILE A 26 -7.62 -3.11 3.77
C ILE A 26 -6.40 -3.26 4.69
N SER A 27 -5.28 -3.73 4.14
CA SER A 27 -4.06 -4.01 4.91
C SER A 27 -3.49 -2.79 5.63
N SER A 28 -3.51 -1.61 5.01
CA SER A 28 -3.04 -0.38 5.64
C SER A 28 -3.81 -0.02 6.92
N ALA A 29 -5.14 -0.23 6.94
CA ALA A 29 -5.95 0.00 8.14
C ALA A 29 -5.61 -1.00 9.24
N THR A 30 -5.36 -2.27 8.89
CA THR A 30 -4.90 -3.28 9.86
C THR A 30 -3.59 -2.85 10.51
N GLU A 31 -2.63 -2.39 9.75
CA GLU A 31 -1.36 -1.89 10.28
C GLU A 31 -1.55 -0.68 11.21
N ILE A 32 -2.42 0.26 10.84
CA ILE A 32 -2.75 1.41 11.69
C ILE A 32 -3.39 0.95 13.01
N LEU A 33 -4.35 0.01 12.94
CA LEU A 33 -5.01 -0.50 14.15
C LEU A 33 -4.02 -1.13 15.13
N TYR A 34 -3.10 -1.96 14.64
CA TYR A 34 -2.06 -2.56 15.49
C TYR A 34 -1.07 -1.53 16.01
N LEU A 35 -0.69 -0.54 15.22
CA LEU A 35 0.19 0.55 15.65
C LEU A 35 -0.46 1.42 16.74
N LEU A 36 -1.79 1.51 16.76
CA LEU A 36 -2.56 2.20 17.77
C LEU A 36 -2.85 1.34 19.01
N GLY A 37 -2.43 0.07 19.06
CA GLY A 37 -2.69 -0.86 20.17
C GLY A 37 -4.15 -1.31 20.23
N LEU A 38 -4.79 -1.51 19.07
CA LEU A 38 -6.20 -1.89 18.94
C LEU A 38 -6.37 -3.34 18.48
N GLU A 39 -5.33 -4.17 18.54
CA GLU A 39 -5.30 -5.56 18.08
C GLU A 39 -6.44 -6.40 18.66
N ASP A 40 -6.73 -6.25 19.95
CA ASP A 40 -7.81 -6.97 20.64
C ASP A 40 -9.22 -6.57 20.18
N ARG A 41 -9.34 -5.47 19.43
CA ARG A 41 -10.60 -4.99 18.86
C ARG A 41 -10.84 -5.45 17.43
N VAL A 42 -9.79 -5.97 16.76
CA VAL A 42 -9.88 -6.47 15.38
C VAL A 42 -10.56 -7.82 15.39
N VAL A 43 -11.71 -7.92 14.71
CA VAL A 43 -12.51 -9.16 14.66
C VAL A 43 -12.40 -9.91 13.35
N GLY A 44 -11.86 -9.27 12.32
CA GLY A 44 -11.61 -9.87 11.01
C GLY A 44 -10.88 -8.90 10.10
N VAL A 45 -10.18 -9.45 9.11
CA VAL A 45 -9.28 -8.69 8.24
C VAL A 45 -9.44 -9.09 6.76
N SER A 46 -8.92 -8.28 5.84
CA SER A 46 -8.80 -8.64 4.42
C SER A 46 -7.85 -9.82 4.23
N HIS A 47 -7.99 -10.55 3.13
CA HIS A 47 -7.03 -11.59 2.71
C HIS A 47 -5.63 -11.03 2.45
N GLU A 48 -5.52 -9.76 2.06
CA GLU A 48 -4.29 -9.02 1.82
C GLU A 48 -3.50 -8.70 3.12
N CYS A 49 -4.11 -8.86 4.29
CA CYS A 49 -3.47 -8.51 5.55
C CYS A 49 -2.47 -9.59 5.95
N ASP A 50 -1.20 -9.27 5.94
CA ASP A 50 -0.08 -10.16 6.27
C ASP A 50 0.82 -9.58 7.39
N TYR A 51 0.60 -8.32 7.76
CA TYR A 51 1.39 -7.62 8.77
C TYR A 51 0.49 -6.87 9.78
N PRO A 52 0.88 -6.86 11.07
CA PRO A 52 1.99 -7.62 11.66
C PRO A 52 1.66 -9.12 11.75
N THR A 53 2.65 -9.97 12.01
CA THR A 53 2.50 -11.45 11.96
C THR A 53 1.43 -12.01 12.92
N GLN A 54 1.10 -11.25 13.97
CA GLN A 54 0.04 -11.59 14.95
C GLN A 54 -1.35 -11.73 14.33
N ILE A 55 -1.58 -11.16 13.12
CA ILE A 55 -2.88 -11.29 12.45
C ILE A 55 -3.16 -12.66 11.84
N ALA A 56 -2.20 -13.59 11.86
CA ALA A 56 -2.30 -14.87 11.17
C ALA A 56 -3.56 -15.69 11.55
N GLY A 57 -4.05 -15.53 12.78
CA GLY A 57 -5.26 -16.22 13.28
C GLY A 57 -6.57 -15.48 13.04
N GLN A 58 -6.55 -14.30 12.44
CA GLN A 58 -7.77 -13.49 12.23
C GLN A 58 -8.63 -14.03 11.08
N PRO A 59 -9.98 -14.01 11.21
CA PRO A 59 -10.90 -14.35 10.12
C PRO A 59 -10.63 -13.52 8.87
N ARG A 60 -10.59 -14.19 7.69
CA ARG A 60 -10.40 -13.53 6.39
C ARG A 60 -11.75 -13.20 5.79
N LEU A 61 -12.04 -11.90 5.67
CA LEU A 61 -13.35 -11.36 5.26
C LEU A 61 -13.48 -11.13 3.75
N THR A 62 -12.36 -11.25 3.03
CA THR A 62 -12.33 -11.01 1.59
C THR A 62 -11.51 -12.09 0.88
N ARG A 63 -11.65 -12.17 -0.43
CA ARG A 63 -10.82 -13.03 -1.30
C ARG A 63 -10.59 -12.35 -2.64
N SER A 64 -9.44 -12.61 -3.26
CA SER A 64 -9.17 -12.20 -4.64
C SER A 64 -9.98 -13.06 -5.62
N LEU A 65 -10.38 -12.45 -6.73
CA LEU A 65 -10.93 -13.10 -7.91
C LEU A 65 -9.92 -13.14 -9.06
N VAL A 66 -8.75 -12.51 -8.86
CA VAL A 66 -7.59 -12.54 -9.75
C VAL A 66 -6.60 -13.57 -9.23
N GLU A 67 -5.98 -14.32 -10.14
CA GLU A 67 -4.94 -15.29 -9.80
C GLU A 67 -3.63 -14.58 -9.51
N SER A 68 -3.40 -14.25 -8.24
CA SER A 68 -2.25 -13.46 -7.80
C SER A 68 -0.89 -14.14 -8.01
N ALA A 69 -0.83 -15.45 -8.27
CA ALA A 69 0.40 -16.20 -8.54
C ALA A 69 0.81 -16.18 -10.03
N ALA A 70 -0.04 -15.67 -10.93
CA ALA A 70 0.25 -15.55 -12.36
C ALA A 70 1.34 -14.51 -12.64
N SER A 71 1.87 -14.47 -13.87
CA SER A 71 2.86 -13.45 -14.27
C SER A 71 2.28 -12.04 -14.21
N SER A 72 3.14 -11.02 -14.15
CA SER A 72 2.69 -9.62 -14.16
C SER A 72 1.80 -9.30 -15.36
N ARG A 73 2.12 -9.83 -16.55
CA ARG A 73 1.30 -9.69 -17.76
C ARG A 73 -0.07 -10.34 -17.61
N ASP A 74 -0.12 -11.58 -17.13
CA ASP A 74 -1.39 -12.32 -17.00
C ASP A 74 -2.30 -11.69 -15.94
N ILE A 75 -1.71 -11.16 -14.85
CA ILE A 75 -2.47 -10.39 -13.84
C ILE A 75 -3.06 -9.14 -14.47
N ASP A 76 -2.27 -8.36 -15.23
CA ASP A 76 -2.75 -7.16 -15.91
C ASP A 76 -3.90 -7.48 -16.86
N ASP A 77 -3.78 -8.53 -17.66
CA ASP A 77 -4.83 -8.97 -18.59
C ASP A 77 -6.12 -9.39 -17.86
N GLN A 78 -6.01 -10.09 -16.72
CA GLN A 78 -7.17 -10.45 -15.88
C GLN A 78 -7.84 -9.20 -15.31
N VAL A 79 -7.06 -8.28 -14.73
CA VAL A 79 -7.55 -7.03 -14.16
C VAL A 79 -8.29 -6.20 -15.22
N ARG A 80 -7.69 -6.02 -16.41
CA ARG A 80 -8.32 -5.29 -17.52
C ARG A 80 -9.60 -5.94 -18.01
N THR A 81 -9.62 -7.26 -18.07
CA THR A 81 -10.80 -8.03 -18.47
C THR A 81 -11.96 -7.83 -17.49
N LEU A 82 -11.70 -8.00 -16.19
CA LEU A 82 -12.70 -7.83 -15.16
C LEU A 82 -13.18 -6.38 -15.05
N ALA A 83 -12.27 -5.42 -15.10
CA ALA A 83 -12.59 -4.00 -15.09
C ALA A 83 -13.45 -3.60 -16.31
N GLY A 84 -13.13 -4.11 -17.50
CA GLY A 84 -13.92 -3.89 -18.72
C GLY A 84 -15.34 -4.46 -18.64
N GLN A 85 -15.55 -5.48 -17.84
CA GLN A 85 -16.86 -6.07 -17.54
C GLN A 85 -17.58 -5.40 -16.35
N GLN A 86 -16.99 -4.38 -15.74
CA GLN A 86 -17.45 -3.75 -14.49
C GLN A 86 -17.59 -4.76 -13.33
N SER A 87 -16.85 -5.86 -13.40
CA SER A 87 -16.87 -6.91 -12.39
C SER A 87 -15.93 -6.53 -11.23
N ALA A 88 -16.28 -6.98 -10.02
CA ALA A 88 -15.39 -6.81 -8.87
C ALA A 88 -14.14 -7.68 -9.02
N LEU A 89 -13.00 -7.18 -8.52
CA LEU A 89 -11.75 -7.94 -8.44
C LEU A 89 -11.64 -8.72 -7.13
N TYR A 90 -12.46 -8.37 -6.16
CA TYR A 90 -12.48 -8.96 -4.83
C TYR A 90 -13.91 -9.25 -4.40
N ALA A 91 -14.09 -10.32 -3.62
CA ALA A 91 -15.37 -10.67 -3.02
C ALA A 91 -15.31 -10.55 -1.49
N ILE A 92 -16.41 -10.08 -0.89
CA ILE A 92 -16.60 -10.02 0.56
C ILE A 92 -17.37 -11.27 1.00
N ASP A 93 -16.92 -11.91 2.07
CA ASP A 93 -17.70 -12.91 2.78
C ASP A 93 -18.69 -12.18 3.72
N VAL A 94 -19.87 -11.87 3.16
CA VAL A 94 -20.90 -11.08 3.87
C VAL A 94 -21.47 -11.85 5.06
N GLU A 95 -21.60 -13.17 4.96
CA GLU A 95 -22.12 -14.02 6.04
C GLU A 95 -21.16 -14.04 7.24
N LEU A 96 -19.86 -14.23 6.97
CA LEU A 96 -18.84 -14.18 7.99
C LEU A 96 -18.76 -12.78 8.60
N LEU A 97 -18.72 -11.71 7.78
CA LEU A 97 -18.70 -10.33 8.25
C LEU A 97 -19.89 -10.03 9.18
N ALA A 98 -21.11 -10.43 8.78
CA ALA A 98 -22.32 -10.25 9.58
C ALA A 98 -22.26 -11.04 10.89
N SER A 99 -21.75 -12.27 10.88
CA SER A 99 -21.61 -13.11 12.08
C SER A 99 -20.66 -12.50 13.12
N LEU A 100 -19.67 -11.74 12.68
CA LEU A 100 -18.71 -11.06 13.56
C LEU A 100 -19.26 -9.81 14.20
N LEU A 101 -20.42 -9.30 13.78
CA LEU A 101 -21.09 -8.13 14.36
C LEU A 101 -20.13 -6.95 14.61
N PRO A 102 -19.41 -6.45 13.61
CA PRO A 102 -18.53 -5.30 13.79
C PRO A 102 -19.32 -4.03 14.08
N ASP A 103 -18.77 -3.15 14.90
CA ASP A 103 -19.30 -1.79 15.12
C ASP A 103 -18.75 -0.81 14.09
N LEU A 104 -17.52 -1.09 13.64
CA LEU A 104 -16.78 -0.29 12.67
C LEU A 104 -16.19 -1.19 11.60
N ILE A 105 -16.43 -0.84 10.35
CA ILE A 105 -15.75 -1.42 9.19
C ILE A 105 -14.84 -0.35 8.62
N ILE A 106 -13.55 -0.65 8.47
CA ILE A 106 -12.59 0.24 7.80
C ILE A 106 -12.27 -0.35 6.42
N THR A 107 -12.48 0.46 5.40
CA THR A 107 -12.25 0.11 3.99
C THR A 107 -11.56 1.26 3.26
N GLN A 108 -11.48 1.20 1.94
CA GLN A 108 -10.91 2.25 1.11
C GLN A 108 -11.92 2.73 0.06
N ALA A 109 -11.71 3.94 -0.45
CA ALA A 109 -12.46 4.51 -1.58
C ALA A 109 -11.50 5.11 -2.64
N GLN A 110 -10.23 4.69 -2.64
CA GLN A 110 -9.18 5.25 -3.48
C GLN A 110 -9.12 4.56 -4.85
N CYS A 111 -9.25 3.23 -4.89
CA CYS A 111 -8.96 2.44 -6.07
C CYS A 111 -9.82 1.18 -6.10
N ASP A 112 -10.52 0.95 -7.21
CA ASP A 112 -11.37 -0.24 -7.39
C ASP A 112 -10.57 -1.51 -7.68
N VAL A 113 -9.26 -1.36 -7.91
CA VAL A 113 -8.33 -2.44 -8.29
C VAL A 113 -7.49 -2.94 -7.11
N CYS A 114 -7.35 -2.11 -6.03
CA CYS A 114 -6.40 -2.40 -4.96
C CYS A 114 -7.02 -3.13 -3.76
N ALA A 115 -8.33 -3.06 -3.57
CA ALA A 115 -9.09 -3.74 -2.52
C ALA A 115 -10.58 -3.77 -2.89
N VAL A 116 -11.42 -4.32 -1.99
CA VAL A 116 -12.87 -4.32 -2.18
C VAL A 116 -13.40 -2.90 -2.41
N ARG A 117 -14.32 -2.73 -3.36
CA ARG A 117 -14.91 -1.44 -3.68
C ARG A 117 -15.77 -0.95 -2.51
N TYR A 118 -15.74 0.35 -2.30
CA TYR A 118 -16.52 0.99 -1.23
C TYR A 118 -18.02 0.70 -1.34
N GLU A 119 -18.56 0.74 -2.56
CA GLU A 119 -19.97 0.49 -2.84
C GLU A 119 -20.39 -0.94 -2.50
N ASP A 120 -19.50 -1.92 -2.70
CA ASP A 120 -19.75 -3.33 -2.33
C ASP A 120 -19.84 -3.48 -0.80
N VAL A 121 -18.98 -2.77 -0.05
CA VAL A 121 -19.03 -2.74 1.42
C VAL A 121 -20.33 -2.09 1.92
N VAL A 122 -20.71 -0.94 1.36
CA VAL A 122 -21.95 -0.24 1.71
C VAL A 122 -23.17 -1.10 1.39
N SER A 123 -23.16 -1.77 0.23
CA SER A 123 -24.23 -2.71 -0.16
C SER A 123 -24.34 -3.89 0.80
N ALA A 124 -23.23 -4.48 1.23
CA ALA A 124 -23.19 -5.56 2.22
C ALA A 124 -23.79 -5.12 3.55
N VAL A 125 -23.43 -3.92 4.03
CA VAL A 125 -24.00 -3.35 5.27
C VAL A 125 -25.51 -3.11 5.15
N HIS A 126 -25.97 -2.57 4.04
CA HIS A 126 -27.40 -2.29 3.83
C HIS A 126 -28.24 -3.56 3.66
N SER A 127 -27.68 -4.61 3.07
CA SER A 127 -28.41 -5.86 2.81
C SER A 127 -28.46 -6.81 4.02
N SER A 128 -27.65 -6.58 5.06
CA SER A 128 -27.53 -7.43 6.23
C SER A 128 -28.15 -6.76 7.47
N PRO A 129 -29.28 -7.25 7.99
CA PRO A 129 -29.90 -6.66 9.20
C PRO A 129 -28.95 -6.68 10.42
N GLU A 130 -28.05 -7.66 10.50
CA GLU A 130 -27.06 -7.83 11.58
C GLU A 130 -26.05 -6.71 11.58
N LEU A 131 -25.77 -6.09 10.42
CA LEU A 131 -24.84 -4.98 10.25
C LEU A 131 -25.54 -3.61 10.37
N SER A 132 -26.85 -3.61 10.69
CA SER A 132 -27.58 -2.37 10.92
C SER A 132 -26.96 -1.59 12.08
N GLY A 133 -26.52 -0.36 11.80
CA GLY A 133 -25.82 0.48 12.77
C GLY A 133 -24.28 0.34 12.76
N THR A 134 -23.73 -0.55 11.95
CA THR A 134 -22.28 -0.61 11.73
C THR A 134 -21.81 0.65 11.00
N GLN A 135 -20.80 1.31 11.56
CA GLN A 135 -20.19 2.47 10.94
C GLN A 135 -19.17 2.01 9.85
N VAL A 136 -19.18 2.67 8.69
CA VAL A 136 -18.19 2.44 7.64
C VAL A 136 -17.27 3.66 7.54
N LEU A 137 -15.96 3.43 7.69
CA LEU A 137 -14.91 4.42 7.56
C LEU A 137 -14.10 4.13 6.30
N ALA A 138 -14.25 4.96 5.27
CA ALA A 138 -13.45 4.85 4.06
C ALA A 138 -12.18 5.69 4.17
N LEU A 139 -11.03 5.09 3.80
CA LEU A 139 -9.74 5.75 3.65
C LEU A 139 -9.52 6.09 2.18
N ASN A 140 -8.90 7.24 1.91
CA ASN A 140 -8.67 7.68 0.53
C ASN A 140 -7.39 8.53 0.44
N PRO A 141 -6.22 8.00 0.88
CA PRO A 141 -4.99 8.74 0.87
C PRO A 141 -4.36 8.76 -0.53
N SER A 142 -3.82 9.90 -0.93
CA SER A 142 -3.01 10.07 -2.15
C SER A 142 -1.60 10.59 -1.85
N ARG A 143 -1.36 11.06 -0.61
CA ARG A 143 -0.09 11.59 -0.10
C ARG A 143 0.15 11.09 1.31
N LEU A 144 1.40 11.23 1.79
CA LEU A 144 1.75 10.83 3.15
C LEU A 144 0.95 11.62 4.23
N ALA A 145 0.65 12.88 3.96
CA ALA A 145 -0.19 13.69 4.86
C ALA A 145 -1.60 13.11 5.03
N ASP A 146 -2.16 12.51 3.97
CA ASP A 146 -3.47 11.86 4.04
C ASP A 146 -3.41 10.59 4.88
N VAL A 147 -2.31 9.82 4.81
CA VAL A 147 -2.09 8.66 5.68
C VAL A 147 -2.05 9.08 7.16
N PHE A 148 -1.38 10.18 7.49
CA PHE A 148 -1.39 10.72 8.85
C PHE A 148 -2.79 11.17 9.28
N ASN A 149 -3.56 11.74 8.35
CA ASN A 149 -4.96 12.07 8.61
C ASN A 149 -5.81 10.80 8.83
N ASP A 150 -5.57 9.73 8.10
CA ASP A 150 -6.28 8.45 8.28
C ASP A 150 -5.94 7.80 9.63
N ILE A 151 -4.68 7.86 10.09
CA ILE A 151 -4.31 7.46 11.46
C ILE A 151 -5.13 8.25 12.49
N ARG A 152 -5.27 9.57 12.30
CA ARG A 152 -6.09 10.43 13.19
C ARG A 152 -7.56 10.04 13.15
N ARG A 153 -8.14 9.84 11.96
CA ARG A 153 -9.56 9.46 11.76
C ARG A 153 -9.88 8.12 12.43
N ILE A 154 -9.00 7.13 12.29
CA ILE A 154 -9.12 5.83 12.96
C ILE A 154 -9.01 6.03 14.48
N GLY A 155 -8.05 6.85 14.94
CA GLY A 155 -7.90 7.18 16.36
C GLY A 155 -9.17 7.77 16.97
N VAL A 156 -9.80 8.73 16.27
CA VAL A 156 -11.09 9.33 16.67
C VAL A 156 -12.20 8.28 16.70
N ALA A 157 -12.35 7.52 15.61
CA ALA A 157 -13.41 6.50 15.53
C ALA A 157 -13.28 5.40 16.60
N ALA A 158 -12.05 5.11 17.03
CA ALA A 158 -11.77 4.09 18.04
C ALA A 158 -11.60 4.65 19.48
N GLY A 159 -11.67 5.98 19.67
CA GLY A 159 -11.52 6.64 20.99
C GLY A 159 -10.10 6.56 21.55
N VAL A 160 -9.08 6.68 20.68
CA VAL A 160 -7.65 6.65 21.05
C VAL A 160 -6.87 7.80 20.39
N GLU A 161 -7.45 9.00 20.39
CA GLU A 161 -6.93 10.19 19.69
C GLU A 161 -5.53 10.59 20.19
N GLN A 162 -5.29 10.46 21.50
CA GLN A 162 -3.98 10.78 22.05
C GLN A 162 -2.90 9.84 21.51
N LYS A 163 -3.18 8.53 21.46
CA LYS A 163 -2.27 7.55 20.90
C LYS A 163 -1.99 7.80 19.41
N ALA A 164 -3.03 8.17 18.66
CA ALA A 164 -2.88 8.55 17.26
C ALA A 164 -1.97 9.78 17.09
N ALA A 165 -2.12 10.79 17.94
CA ALA A 165 -1.27 11.99 17.91
C ALA A 165 0.20 11.65 18.25
N GLU A 166 0.46 10.78 19.22
CA GLU A 166 1.80 10.30 19.57
C GLU A 166 2.46 9.56 18.40
N VAL A 167 1.71 8.65 17.75
CA VAL A 167 2.18 7.89 16.59
C VAL A 167 2.50 8.83 15.42
N ILE A 168 1.60 9.75 15.09
CA ILE A 168 1.81 10.74 14.01
C ILE A 168 3.05 11.59 14.31
N GLY A 169 3.23 12.05 15.55
CA GLY A 169 4.40 12.81 15.96
C GLY A 169 5.71 12.06 15.75
N ALA A 170 5.74 10.77 16.12
CA ALA A 170 6.91 9.92 15.91
C ALA A 170 7.23 9.69 14.42
N LEU A 171 6.22 9.43 13.60
CA LEU A 171 6.37 9.27 12.16
C LEU A 171 6.83 10.57 11.48
N THR A 172 6.23 11.70 11.86
CA THR A 172 6.62 13.03 11.34
C THR A 172 8.09 13.34 11.66
N ALA A 173 8.55 13.05 12.87
CA ALA A 173 9.94 13.28 13.25
C ALA A 173 10.95 12.45 12.42
N ARG A 174 10.55 11.24 11.96
CA ARG A 174 11.35 10.43 11.02
C ARG A 174 11.43 11.09 9.65
N VAL A 175 10.30 11.54 9.11
CA VAL A 175 10.21 12.25 7.83
C VAL A 175 11.06 13.52 7.86
N ASP A 176 10.95 14.32 8.92
CA ASP A 176 11.65 15.60 9.05
C ASP A 176 13.17 15.42 9.08
N ARG A 177 13.68 14.38 9.73
CA ARG A 177 15.12 14.07 9.72
C ARG A 177 15.68 13.86 8.32
N ILE A 178 14.95 13.15 7.45
CA ILE A 178 15.37 12.95 6.05
C ILE A 178 15.30 14.26 5.29
N ARG A 179 14.16 14.96 5.35
CA ARG A 179 13.94 16.20 4.64
C ARG A 179 14.92 17.31 5.05
N GLN A 180 15.34 17.36 6.31
CA GLN A 180 16.34 18.30 6.77
C GLN A 180 17.68 18.16 6.02
N VAL A 181 18.08 16.92 5.75
CA VAL A 181 19.32 16.64 5.00
C VAL A 181 19.09 16.87 3.50
N THR A 182 18.06 16.26 2.96
CA THR A 182 17.83 16.27 1.49
C THR A 182 17.42 17.62 0.94
N SER A 183 16.76 18.48 1.73
CA SER A 183 16.39 19.83 1.28
C SER A 183 17.60 20.71 0.98
N ALA A 184 18.73 20.44 1.62
CA ALA A 184 19.99 21.17 1.40
C ALA A 184 20.79 20.66 0.20
N LEU A 185 20.40 19.55 -0.44
CA LEU A 185 21.12 18.97 -1.58
C LEU A 185 20.99 19.87 -2.82
N PRO A 186 22.12 20.18 -3.49
CA PRO A 186 22.10 20.84 -4.80
C PRO A 186 21.34 19.99 -5.83
N ALA A 187 20.79 20.64 -6.85
CA ALA A 187 20.07 19.95 -7.92
C ALA A 187 20.94 18.87 -8.62
N ALA A 188 22.24 19.12 -8.76
CA ALA A 188 23.18 18.18 -9.38
C ALA A 188 23.42 16.89 -8.54
N GLU A 189 23.09 16.92 -7.26
CA GLU A 189 23.23 15.75 -6.37
C GLU A 189 21.92 14.96 -6.25
N ARG A 190 20.84 15.41 -6.90
CA ARG A 190 19.54 14.74 -6.91
C ARG A 190 19.44 13.82 -8.12
N PRO A 191 19.57 12.49 -7.95
CA PRO A 191 19.51 11.57 -9.08
C PRO A 191 18.14 11.60 -9.75
N ARG A 192 18.10 11.43 -11.08
CA ARG A 192 16.86 11.12 -11.82
C ARG A 192 16.46 9.69 -11.46
N VAL A 193 15.23 9.53 -11.01
CA VAL A 193 14.71 8.25 -10.49
C VAL A 193 13.54 7.78 -11.33
N ALA A 194 13.49 6.50 -11.64
CA ALA A 194 12.29 5.83 -12.17
C ALA A 194 11.83 4.77 -11.17
N CYS A 195 10.62 4.92 -10.64
CA CYS A 195 9.95 3.94 -9.79
C CYS A 195 8.94 3.15 -10.63
N LEU A 196 9.17 1.83 -10.81
CA LEU A 196 8.32 0.94 -11.59
C LEU A 196 7.37 0.18 -10.67
N GLU A 197 6.10 0.56 -10.65
CA GLU A 197 5.04 -0.10 -9.86
C GLU A 197 4.48 -1.35 -10.56
N TRP A 198 4.72 -1.48 -11.86
CA TRP A 198 4.45 -2.70 -12.63
C TRP A 198 5.51 -2.88 -13.69
N ILE A 199 5.73 -4.13 -14.12
CA ILE A 199 6.89 -4.45 -14.95
C ILE A 199 6.47 -4.70 -16.40
N ASP A 200 5.42 -5.45 -16.61
CA ASP A 200 4.94 -5.80 -17.94
C ASP A 200 3.40 -5.81 -18.02
N PRO A 201 2.80 -4.79 -18.66
CA PRO A 201 3.43 -3.60 -19.23
C PRO A 201 3.98 -2.66 -18.15
N PRO A 202 5.00 -1.82 -18.43
CA PRO A 202 5.58 -0.96 -17.42
C PRO A 202 4.58 0.11 -16.95
N MET A 203 4.47 0.28 -15.64
CA MET A 203 3.73 1.38 -15.01
C MET A 203 4.65 2.17 -14.09
N LEU A 204 4.53 3.48 -14.12
CA LEU A 204 5.22 4.38 -13.20
C LEU A 204 4.41 4.51 -11.91
N ALA A 205 5.11 4.42 -10.78
CA ALA A 205 4.51 4.60 -9.47
C ALA A 205 4.03 6.05 -9.29
N ALA A 206 2.83 6.23 -8.80
CA ALA A 206 2.21 7.52 -8.54
C ALA A 206 1.74 7.63 -7.08
N ASN A 207 0.57 8.23 -6.82
CA ASN A 207 0.07 8.51 -5.48
C ASN A 207 1.14 9.23 -4.63
N TRP A 208 1.54 8.66 -3.51
CA TRP A 208 2.57 9.18 -2.58
C TRP A 208 4.01 9.01 -3.09
N THR A 209 4.27 8.13 -4.07
CA THR A 209 5.64 7.78 -4.48
C THR A 209 6.44 8.96 -5.01
N PRO A 210 5.93 9.84 -5.89
CA PRO A 210 6.67 11.02 -6.34
C PRO A 210 7.04 11.98 -5.20
N GLU A 211 6.16 12.15 -4.21
CA GLU A 211 6.43 12.95 -3.01
C GLU A 211 7.56 12.31 -2.18
N LEU A 212 7.52 10.99 -1.98
CA LEU A 212 8.57 10.27 -1.25
C LEU A 212 9.92 10.35 -1.99
N VAL A 213 9.94 10.20 -3.32
CA VAL A 213 11.16 10.38 -4.14
C VAL A 213 11.74 11.78 -3.95
N ALA A 214 10.91 12.81 -4.03
CA ALA A 214 11.35 14.20 -3.86
C ALA A 214 11.90 14.45 -2.44
N TRP A 215 11.24 13.92 -1.42
CA TRP A 215 11.68 14.05 -0.01
C TRP A 215 12.94 13.22 0.29
N ALA A 216 13.11 12.09 -0.37
CA ALA A 216 14.33 11.30 -0.31
C ALA A 216 15.52 11.95 -1.05
N GLY A 217 15.32 13.10 -1.69
CA GLY A 217 16.36 13.83 -2.43
C GLY A 217 16.56 13.34 -3.86
N GLY A 218 15.61 12.62 -4.44
CA GLY A 218 15.59 12.24 -5.85
C GLY A 218 14.83 13.27 -6.71
N ASN A 219 14.85 13.03 -8.01
CA ASN A 219 14.09 13.77 -9.02
C ASN A 219 13.27 12.78 -9.84
N ASP A 220 11.96 12.73 -9.56
CA ASP A 220 10.98 11.98 -10.34
C ASP A 220 10.42 12.92 -11.42
N GLY A 221 11.13 12.98 -12.54
CA GLY A 221 10.76 13.84 -13.68
C GLY A 221 9.88 13.13 -14.71
N LEU A 222 9.48 11.89 -14.48
CA LEU A 222 8.60 11.17 -15.39
C LEU A 222 7.15 11.62 -15.19
N PRO A 223 6.35 11.70 -16.26
CA PRO A 223 4.98 12.14 -16.16
C PRO A 223 4.16 11.09 -15.38
N ALA A 224 3.87 11.38 -14.11
CA ALA A 224 2.84 10.74 -13.33
C ALA A 224 1.69 11.75 -13.17
N ASP A 225 0.44 11.33 -13.34
CA ASP A 225 -0.72 12.22 -13.21
C ASP A 225 -0.99 12.66 -11.76
N GLY A 226 -0.21 12.16 -10.82
CA GLY A 226 -0.25 12.49 -9.40
C GLY A 226 -1.46 11.94 -8.64
N ARG A 227 -2.25 11.06 -9.26
CA ARG A 227 -3.42 10.43 -8.64
C ARG A 227 -3.30 8.92 -8.60
N HIS A 228 -3.12 8.29 -9.75
CA HIS A 228 -2.98 6.83 -9.88
C HIS A 228 -1.77 6.53 -10.75
N SER A 229 -1.17 5.38 -10.51
CA SER A 229 -0.10 4.85 -11.34
C SER A 229 -0.60 4.63 -12.76
N SER A 230 0.24 4.91 -13.73
CA SER A 230 -0.13 4.89 -15.15
C SER A 230 0.86 4.08 -15.98
N TYR A 231 0.36 3.47 -17.04
CA TYR A 231 1.22 2.81 -18.02
C TYR A 231 2.20 3.82 -18.62
N ALA A 232 3.42 3.38 -18.81
CA ALA A 232 4.47 4.17 -19.42
C ALA A 232 4.93 3.55 -20.73
N ASP A 233 5.29 4.39 -21.71
CA ASP A 233 6.08 3.94 -22.84
C ASP A 233 7.54 3.77 -22.41
N TRP A 234 8.12 2.62 -22.67
CA TRP A 234 9.52 2.35 -22.35
C TRP A 234 10.48 3.36 -23.01
N ASN A 235 10.15 3.87 -24.20
CA ASN A 235 10.95 4.91 -24.84
C ASN A 235 10.97 6.21 -24.01
N THR A 236 9.87 6.56 -23.34
CA THR A 236 9.82 7.71 -22.44
C THR A 236 10.75 7.52 -21.25
N ILE A 237 10.75 6.32 -20.64
CA ILE A 237 11.67 5.97 -19.55
C ILE A 237 13.12 6.05 -20.03
N ALA A 238 13.41 5.50 -21.22
CA ALA A 238 14.75 5.51 -21.79
C ALA A 238 15.23 6.92 -22.14
N GLN A 239 14.37 7.80 -22.64
CA GLN A 239 14.70 9.22 -22.91
C GLN A 239 14.96 10.02 -21.64
N PHE A 240 14.27 9.71 -20.55
CA PHE A 240 14.53 10.32 -19.25
C PHE A 240 15.91 9.91 -18.70
N ASP A 241 16.41 8.77 -19.11
CA ASP A 241 17.70 8.18 -18.72
C ASP A 241 17.90 8.21 -17.20
N PRO A 242 17.12 7.43 -16.43
CA PRO A 242 17.19 7.44 -14.98
C PRO A 242 18.57 7.03 -14.48
N GLU A 243 19.04 7.67 -13.41
CA GLU A 243 20.29 7.37 -12.71
C GLU A 243 20.09 6.34 -11.59
N VAL A 244 18.83 6.15 -11.18
CA VAL A 244 18.37 5.09 -10.26
C VAL A 244 17.07 4.53 -10.77
N ILE A 245 16.94 3.20 -10.78
CA ILE A 245 15.69 2.49 -11.04
C ILE A 245 15.33 1.72 -9.77
N VAL A 246 14.07 1.89 -9.30
CA VAL A 246 13.50 1.11 -8.21
C VAL A 246 12.30 0.34 -8.73
N ILE A 247 12.41 -0.99 -8.74
CA ILE A 247 11.37 -1.93 -9.16
C ILE A 247 10.61 -2.33 -7.91
N LEU A 248 9.34 -1.91 -7.80
CA LEU A 248 8.52 -2.02 -6.60
C LEU A 248 7.07 -2.44 -6.91
N PRO A 249 6.89 -3.60 -7.58
CA PRO A 249 5.59 -3.98 -8.14
C PRO A 249 4.56 -4.21 -7.04
N CYS A 250 3.32 -3.77 -7.33
CA CYS A 250 2.21 -3.89 -6.40
C CYS A 250 1.91 -5.35 -6.07
N GLY A 251 1.82 -5.68 -4.78
CA GLY A 251 1.53 -7.04 -4.30
C GLY A 251 2.70 -8.02 -4.37
N PHE A 252 3.89 -7.60 -4.80
CA PHE A 252 5.07 -8.48 -4.91
C PHE A 252 6.09 -8.19 -3.83
N ASP A 253 6.58 -9.26 -3.20
CA ASP A 253 7.78 -9.19 -2.38
C ASP A 253 9.05 -9.02 -3.22
N VAL A 254 10.20 -8.87 -2.56
CA VAL A 254 11.49 -8.66 -3.24
C VAL A 254 11.84 -9.82 -4.18
N GLU A 255 11.66 -11.06 -3.73
CA GLU A 255 12.08 -12.23 -4.49
C GLU A 255 11.24 -12.38 -5.76
N ARG A 256 9.94 -12.14 -5.65
CA ARG A 256 9.06 -12.14 -6.81
C ARG A 256 9.34 -10.95 -7.75
N ALA A 257 9.61 -9.77 -7.20
CA ALA A 257 10.00 -8.60 -8.01
C ALA A 257 11.26 -8.88 -8.84
N ILE A 258 12.24 -9.62 -8.29
CA ILE A 258 13.46 -10.04 -9.01
C ILE A 258 13.13 -11.00 -10.16
N VAL A 259 12.24 -11.97 -9.92
CA VAL A 259 11.82 -12.95 -10.95
C VAL A 259 11.11 -12.24 -12.10
N GLU A 260 10.15 -11.40 -11.80
CA GLU A 260 9.36 -10.68 -12.82
C GLU A 260 10.22 -9.65 -13.58
N ALA A 261 11.22 -9.06 -12.92
CA ALA A 261 12.13 -8.11 -13.55
C ALA A 261 13.04 -8.72 -14.64
N GLN A 262 13.10 -10.06 -14.77
CA GLN A 262 13.96 -10.72 -15.75
C GLN A 262 13.62 -10.38 -17.22
N VAL A 263 12.47 -9.79 -17.48
CA VAL A 263 12.12 -9.32 -18.84
C VAL A 263 12.87 -8.04 -19.22
N LEU A 264 13.29 -7.22 -18.24
CA LEU A 264 13.84 -5.89 -18.47
C LEU A 264 15.15 -5.89 -19.27
N PRO A 265 16.12 -6.81 -19.04
CA PRO A 265 17.35 -6.85 -19.83
C PRO A 265 17.14 -7.08 -21.34
N SER A 266 16.00 -7.64 -21.75
CA SER A 266 15.65 -7.86 -23.14
C SER A 266 15.11 -6.61 -23.85
N LEU A 267 14.77 -5.55 -23.09
CA LEU A 267 14.21 -4.33 -23.63
C LEU A 267 15.26 -3.52 -24.38
N PRO A 268 14.89 -2.91 -25.52
CA PRO A 268 15.77 -1.97 -26.20
C PRO A 268 16.26 -0.88 -25.23
N GLN A 269 17.47 -0.40 -25.40
CA GLN A 269 18.12 0.64 -24.60
C GLN A 269 18.38 0.29 -23.13
N TRP A 270 17.91 -0.85 -22.57
CA TRP A 270 18.14 -1.21 -21.17
C TRP A 270 19.63 -1.07 -20.78
N ALA A 271 20.52 -1.72 -21.53
CA ALA A 271 21.95 -1.70 -21.22
C ALA A 271 22.59 -0.30 -21.33
N SER A 272 21.95 0.65 -22.02
CA SER A 272 22.42 2.02 -22.20
C SER A 272 21.96 2.98 -21.11
N LEU A 273 21.00 2.59 -20.26
CA LEU A 273 20.50 3.44 -19.17
C LEU A 273 21.60 3.77 -18.17
N ALA A 274 21.64 5.00 -17.67
CA ALA A 274 22.59 5.46 -16.68
C ALA A 274 22.55 4.59 -15.40
N ALA A 275 21.36 4.25 -14.91
CA ALA A 275 21.17 3.38 -13.74
C ALA A 275 21.78 2.00 -13.94
N VAL A 276 21.61 1.40 -15.13
CA VAL A 276 22.15 0.05 -15.44
C VAL A 276 23.66 0.08 -15.52
N ARG A 277 24.23 1.06 -16.23
CA ARG A 277 25.69 1.23 -16.32
C ARG A 277 26.34 1.51 -14.97
N ALA A 278 25.65 2.26 -14.11
CA ALA A 278 26.14 2.58 -12.77
C ALA A 278 25.87 1.49 -11.73
N GLY A 279 25.13 0.42 -12.09
CA GLY A 279 24.74 -0.63 -11.15
C GLY A 279 23.79 -0.11 -10.05
N ARG A 280 22.86 0.79 -10.41
CA ARG A 280 21.89 1.41 -9.47
C ARG A 280 20.46 1.01 -9.81
N VAL A 281 20.25 -0.28 -10.08
CA VAL A 281 18.96 -0.89 -10.25
C VAL A 281 18.62 -1.68 -8.99
N HIS A 282 17.47 -1.43 -8.41
CA HIS A 282 17.05 -2.05 -7.15
C HIS A 282 15.69 -2.72 -7.34
N ALA A 283 15.53 -3.95 -6.81
CA ALA A 283 14.22 -4.52 -6.55
C ALA A 283 13.84 -4.21 -5.10
N ALA A 284 12.63 -3.78 -4.88
CA ALA A 284 12.11 -3.49 -3.54
C ALA A 284 10.80 -4.26 -3.30
N ASP A 285 10.50 -4.51 -2.03
CA ASP A 285 9.25 -5.12 -1.62
C ASP A 285 8.10 -4.12 -1.78
N GLY A 286 7.44 -4.19 -2.95
CA GLY A 286 6.30 -3.35 -3.28
C GLY A 286 5.10 -3.65 -2.39
N ASN A 287 4.90 -4.92 -2.02
CA ASN A 287 3.79 -5.34 -1.18
C ASN A 287 3.89 -4.77 0.25
N ALA A 288 5.03 -4.94 0.90
CA ALA A 288 5.18 -4.55 2.29
C ALA A 288 5.28 -3.04 2.49
N TYR A 289 5.99 -2.32 1.60
CA TYR A 289 6.36 -0.93 1.87
C TYR A 289 5.74 0.09 0.92
N PHE A 290 5.74 -0.14 -0.38
CA PHE A 290 5.50 0.94 -1.35
C PHE A 290 4.05 1.08 -1.80
N ASN A 291 3.30 -0.02 -1.87
CA ASN A 291 1.93 -0.01 -2.42
C ASN A 291 0.83 -0.17 -1.38
N ARG A 292 1.16 0.09 -0.10
CA ARG A 292 0.20 0.18 0.99
C ARG A 292 0.15 1.59 1.54
N SER A 293 -1.03 2.17 1.56
CA SER A 293 -1.28 3.51 2.10
C SER A 293 -1.27 3.54 3.63
N GLY A 294 -0.22 3.01 4.24
CA GLY A 294 -0.08 2.80 5.66
C GLY A 294 1.13 3.49 6.30
N PRO A 295 1.35 3.28 7.62
CA PRO A 295 2.43 3.93 8.35
C PRO A 295 3.82 3.55 7.84
N ARG A 296 3.97 2.38 7.18
CA ARG A 296 5.24 1.93 6.60
C ARG A 296 5.70 2.71 5.37
N LEU A 297 4.90 3.66 4.85
CA LEU A 297 5.38 4.64 3.86
C LEU A 297 6.51 5.53 4.39
N VAL A 298 6.63 5.67 5.71
CA VAL A 298 7.80 6.32 6.31
C VAL A 298 9.04 5.43 6.20
N ASP A 299 8.90 4.11 6.32
CA ASP A 299 9.99 3.15 6.06
C ASP A 299 10.38 3.20 4.57
N SER A 300 9.40 3.33 3.65
CA SER A 300 9.63 3.51 2.22
C SER A 300 10.48 4.75 1.93
N LEU A 301 10.18 5.86 2.60
CA LEU A 301 10.97 7.09 2.49
C LEU A 301 12.42 6.88 2.96
N GLU A 302 12.62 6.17 4.07
CA GLU A 302 13.96 5.84 4.59
C GLU A 302 14.73 4.92 3.62
N ILE A 303 14.03 3.93 3.03
CA ILE A 303 14.62 3.05 1.99
C ILE A 303 15.07 3.90 0.80
N LEU A 304 14.21 4.74 0.24
CA LEU A 304 14.55 5.59 -0.90
C LEU A 304 15.72 6.52 -0.59
N ALA A 305 15.73 7.14 0.59
CA ALA A 305 16.84 8.01 1.02
C ALA A 305 18.18 7.25 1.04
N HIS A 306 18.19 6.01 1.54
CA HIS A 306 19.36 5.14 1.49
C HIS A 306 19.76 4.79 0.04
N LEU A 307 18.81 4.38 -0.80
CA LEU A 307 19.10 3.98 -2.18
C LEU A 307 19.64 5.15 -3.01
N PHE A 308 19.21 6.37 -2.73
CA PHE A 308 19.66 7.57 -3.47
C PHE A 308 20.97 8.11 -2.94
N HIS A 309 21.17 8.10 -1.61
CA HIS A 309 22.28 8.74 -0.90
C HIS A 309 22.88 7.82 0.18
N PRO A 310 23.45 6.66 -0.17
CA PRO A 310 23.88 5.64 0.79
C PRO A 310 25.00 6.11 1.74
N THR A 311 25.78 7.12 1.37
CA THR A 311 26.80 7.72 2.23
C THR A 311 26.23 8.64 3.30
N GLN A 312 25.03 9.18 3.09
CA GLN A 312 24.35 10.11 4.01
C GLN A 312 23.30 9.39 4.86
N PHE A 313 22.68 8.36 4.31
CA PHE A 313 21.65 7.57 4.99
C PHE A 313 22.09 6.10 5.05
N PRO A 314 22.35 5.55 6.24
CA PRO A 314 22.60 4.11 6.38
C PRO A 314 21.32 3.32 6.07
N PRO A 315 21.43 1.98 5.84
CA PRO A 315 20.26 1.12 5.71
C PRO A 315 19.31 1.31 6.89
N PRO A 316 17.97 1.43 6.65
CA PRO A 316 17.00 1.64 7.71
C PRO A 316 17.01 0.48 8.72
N LEU A 317 17.01 0.79 10.01
CA LEU A 317 17.06 -0.22 11.08
C LEU A 317 15.80 -1.10 11.12
N ALA A 318 14.64 -0.52 10.77
CA ALA A 318 13.36 -1.21 10.84
C ALA A 318 13.22 -2.32 9.77
N THR A 319 13.83 -2.12 8.60
CA THR A 319 13.68 -3.01 7.45
C THR A 319 14.93 -3.83 7.17
N GLY A 320 16.09 -3.33 7.58
CA GLY A 320 17.38 -3.91 7.21
C GLY A 320 17.52 -4.03 5.69
N HIS A 321 18.27 -5.01 5.25
CA HIS A 321 18.43 -5.33 3.82
C HIS A 321 17.30 -6.23 3.27
N SER A 322 16.32 -6.66 4.06
CA SER A 322 15.25 -7.54 3.59
C SER A 322 14.27 -6.85 2.65
N ALA A 323 14.15 -5.52 2.72
CA ALA A 323 13.16 -4.74 1.96
C ALA A 323 13.57 -4.44 0.51
N TRP A 324 14.82 -4.67 0.13
CA TRP A 324 15.32 -4.47 -1.24
C TRP A 324 16.56 -5.33 -1.56
N ARG A 325 16.86 -5.44 -2.85
CA ARG A 325 18.11 -6.01 -3.37
C ARG A 325 18.67 -5.12 -4.47
N LEU A 326 19.98 -4.96 -4.50
CA LEU A 326 20.70 -4.39 -5.64
C LEU A 326 20.74 -5.44 -6.76
N LEU A 327 20.39 -5.04 -7.98
CA LEU A 327 20.39 -5.90 -9.15
C LEU A 327 21.52 -5.50 -10.12
N LYS A 328 22.26 -6.48 -10.59
CA LYS A 328 23.26 -6.31 -11.65
C LYS A 328 22.88 -7.10 -12.88
N THR A 329 23.05 -6.50 -14.04
CA THR A 329 22.87 -7.21 -15.31
C THR A 329 24.12 -8.04 -15.61
N GLN A 330 23.96 -9.35 -15.69
CA GLN A 330 24.99 -10.31 -16.06
C GLN A 330 24.42 -11.27 -17.13
N ASN A 331 25.11 -11.41 -18.25
CA ASN A 331 24.69 -12.31 -19.34
C ASN A 331 23.20 -12.15 -19.72
N ASN A 332 22.72 -10.90 -19.86
CA ASN A 332 21.34 -10.58 -20.17
C ASN A 332 20.30 -11.05 -19.13
N SER A 333 20.71 -11.21 -17.88
CA SER A 333 19.84 -11.53 -16.75
C SER A 333 20.13 -10.59 -15.59
N LEU A 334 19.14 -10.39 -14.69
CA LEU A 334 19.32 -9.65 -13.45
C LEU A 334 19.70 -10.60 -12.32
N VAL A 335 20.80 -10.30 -11.64
CA VAL A 335 21.28 -11.08 -10.50
C VAL A 335 21.28 -10.18 -9.27
N ALA A 336 20.66 -10.64 -8.19
CA ALA A 336 20.68 -9.95 -6.92
C ALA A 336 22.05 -10.08 -6.25
N GLU A 337 22.63 -8.98 -5.80
CA GLU A 337 23.80 -9.03 -4.94
C GLU A 337 23.41 -9.53 -3.54
N GLN A 338 24.24 -10.41 -3.00
CA GLN A 338 24.16 -10.78 -1.58
C GLN A 338 24.71 -9.60 -0.78
N THR A 339 23.85 -8.94 -0.03
CA THR A 339 24.18 -7.83 0.89
C THR A 339 24.64 -8.36 2.24
#